data_e70a4c4e5b6de241b2fd862dabd3d5a2
#
_entry.id   e70a4c4e5b6de241b2fd862dabd3d5a2
#
_cell.length_a   1.000
_cell.length_b   1.000
_cell.length_c   1.000
_cell.angle_alpha   90.00
_cell.angle_beta   90.00
_cell.angle_gamma   90.00
#
_symmetry.space_group_name_H-M   'P 1'
#
loop_
_entity.id
_entity.type
_entity.pdbx_description
1 polymer ?
#
loop_
_entity_poly.entity_id
_entity_poly.type
_entity_poly.pdbx_seq_one_letter_code
_entity_poly.pdbx_strand_id
1 'polypeptide(L)'
;MSLPHLSLTAARHLHLAAQGLLKKPRRRAQPADILSTVQRMSLLQIDTINIVARSPYLVLFSRLGNYPSQWLDEALSKGELMEYWAHEACFLPRSDFALVRHRMLAPEKMGWKYRQAWMQEHAAEIEQLIAHIQENGPVRSADFEHPRKGTSGWWEWKPHKRHLEGLFTSGKVMVIERRNFQRVYDLTHRVMPHWDDARDLLTQEVAEAIMLENSARSLGIFRPQWLADYYRLRQPALKPLLEIWQREQRVIPVTVETLGEMWLHADLLPLLPQALEGKLQATHSAVLSPFDPVVWDRKRAEQLFDFSYRLECYTPAPKRQYGYFVLPLLHKGQLVGRMDAKMHRKTGTLEVIALYLEEGVRVTVSLEKGLTAAISEFARWQGARDVTLGRVPNGLFTSCRSGWETDTP
;
A
#
# COMPACT_ATOMS: atom_id res chain seq x y z
N MET A 1 -37.61 7.44 -4.18
CA MET A 1 -37.25 6.12 -3.63
C MET A 1 -36.34 6.35 -2.43
N SER A 2 -36.50 5.60 -1.34
CA SER A 2 -35.55 5.66 -0.22
C SER A 2 -34.18 5.13 -0.65
N LEU A 3 -33.10 5.71 -0.12
CA LEU A 3 -31.74 5.22 -0.39
C LEU A 3 -31.59 3.78 0.14
N PRO A 4 -30.80 2.92 -0.55
CA PRO A 4 -30.45 1.61 -0.02
C PRO A 4 -29.81 1.74 1.37
N HIS A 5 -30.31 0.99 2.35
CA HIS A 5 -29.80 1.02 3.73
C HIS A 5 -28.95 -0.23 4.01
N LEU A 6 -27.69 -0.02 4.39
CA LEU A 6 -26.71 -1.08 4.63
C LEU A 6 -26.33 -1.12 6.11
N SER A 7 -26.15 -2.33 6.63
CA SER A 7 -25.48 -2.52 7.92
C SER A 7 -24.01 -2.12 7.83
N LEU A 8 -23.40 -1.76 8.95
CA LEU A 8 -21.97 -1.50 9.01
C LEU A 8 -21.14 -2.72 8.57
N THR A 9 -21.59 -3.93 8.88
CA THR A 9 -20.97 -5.17 8.41
C THR A 9 -21.01 -5.30 6.88
N ALA A 10 -22.15 -4.99 6.25
CA ALA A 10 -22.27 -5.00 4.79
C ALA A 10 -21.32 -3.97 4.14
N ALA A 11 -21.21 -2.77 4.72
CA ALA A 11 -20.27 -1.74 4.24
C ALA A 11 -18.81 -2.19 4.34
N ARG A 12 -18.41 -2.83 5.46
CA ARG A 12 -17.07 -3.44 5.61
C ARG A 12 -16.81 -4.48 4.53
N HIS A 13 -17.77 -5.37 4.27
CA HIS A 13 -17.64 -6.43 3.27
C HIS A 13 -17.52 -5.85 1.85
N LEU A 14 -18.30 -4.84 1.51
CA LEU A 14 -18.18 -4.12 0.22
C LEU A 14 -16.82 -3.46 0.07
N HIS A 15 -16.33 -2.76 1.10
CA HIS A 15 -14.98 -2.18 1.08
C HIS A 15 -13.89 -3.24 0.90
N LEU A 16 -13.97 -4.35 1.62
CA LEU A 16 -13.02 -5.45 1.48
C LEU A 16 -13.12 -6.15 0.13
N ALA A 17 -14.32 -6.19 -0.49
CA ALA A 17 -14.49 -6.70 -1.86
C ALA A 17 -13.73 -5.83 -2.88
N ALA A 18 -13.87 -4.51 -2.79
CA ALA A 18 -13.12 -3.58 -3.64
C ALA A 18 -11.61 -3.77 -3.47
N GLN A 19 -11.16 -3.96 -2.23
CA GLN A 19 -9.75 -4.14 -1.89
C GLN A 19 -9.21 -5.57 -2.15
N GLY A 20 -10.03 -6.52 -2.63
CA GLY A 20 -9.61 -7.89 -2.89
C GLY A 20 -9.38 -8.74 -1.63
N LEU A 21 -9.96 -8.34 -0.49
CA LEU A 21 -9.80 -9.00 0.81
C LEU A 21 -11.08 -9.64 1.36
N LEU A 22 -12.17 -9.66 0.59
CA LEU A 22 -13.43 -10.27 1.04
C LEU A 22 -13.33 -11.79 1.17
N LYS A 23 -12.69 -12.43 0.19
CA LYS A 23 -12.57 -13.90 0.10
C LYS A 23 -11.12 -14.30 -0.07
N LYS A 24 -10.74 -15.43 0.53
CA LYS A 24 -9.43 -16.02 0.32
C LYS A 24 -9.24 -16.36 -1.17
N PRO A 25 -8.04 -16.12 -1.75
CA PRO A 25 -7.75 -16.56 -3.12
C PRO A 25 -7.99 -18.06 -3.30
N ARG A 26 -8.68 -18.45 -4.39
CA ARG A 26 -9.04 -19.85 -4.67
C ARG A 26 -8.02 -20.59 -5.52
N ARG A 27 -7.14 -19.86 -6.22
CA ARG A 27 -6.11 -20.41 -7.08
C ARG A 27 -4.73 -19.87 -6.68
N ARG A 28 -3.70 -20.53 -7.12
CA ARG A 28 -2.33 -20.01 -7.00
C ARG A 28 -2.18 -18.74 -7.84
N ALA A 29 -1.46 -17.77 -7.30
CA ALA A 29 -1.13 -16.55 -8.02
C ALA A 29 -0.31 -16.84 -9.29
N GLN A 30 -0.41 -15.92 -10.25
CA GLN A 30 0.36 -15.87 -11.49
C GLN A 30 1.09 -14.52 -11.57
N PRO A 31 2.20 -14.39 -12.30
CA PRO A 31 2.92 -13.11 -12.43
C PRO A 31 2.02 -11.92 -12.82
N ALA A 32 1.07 -12.12 -13.74
CA ALA A 32 0.11 -11.09 -14.17
C ALA A 32 -0.82 -10.60 -13.05
N ASP A 33 -0.97 -11.36 -11.97
CA ASP A 33 -1.80 -10.96 -10.82
C ASP A 33 -1.19 -9.79 -10.06
N ILE A 34 0.13 -9.55 -10.18
CA ILE A 34 0.78 -8.38 -9.58
C ILE A 34 0.17 -7.10 -10.14
N LEU A 35 0.21 -6.93 -11.46
CA LEU A 35 -0.34 -5.73 -12.11
C LEU A 35 -1.84 -5.60 -11.82
N SER A 36 -2.63 -6.66 -11.98
CA SER A 36 -4.08 -6.60 -11.76
C SER A 36 -4.44 -6.29 -10.30
N THR A 37 -3.64 -6.73 -9.33
CA THR A 37 -3.84 -6.40 -7.91
C THR A 37 -3.50 -4.94 -7.64
N VAL A 38 -2.40 -4.41 -8.22
CA VAL A 38 -2.06 -2.99 -8.11
C VAL A 38 -3.12 -2.12 -8.80
N GLN A 39 -3.60 -2.50 -9.99
CA GLN A 39 -4.69 -1.81 -10.69
C GLN A 39 -5.98 -1.73 -9.85
N ARG A 40 -6.34 -2.83 -9.17
CA ARG A 40 -7.50 -2.86 -8.25
C ARG A 40 -7.36 -1.85 -7.11
N MET A 41 -6.18 -1.76 -6.52
CA MET A 41 -5.88 -0.83 -5.43
C MET A 41 -5.48 0.55 -5.92
N SER A 42 -5.19 0.71 -7.24
CA SER A 42 -4.61 1.87 -7.90
C SER A 42 -3.19 2.23 -7.43
N LEU A 43 -2.88 2.03 -6.16
CA LEU A 43 -1.62 2.38 -5.51
C LEU A 43 -1.14 1.25 -4.61
N LEU A 44 0.19 1.05 -4.58
CA LEU A 44 0.85 0.14 -3.65
C LEU A 44 1.98 0.90 -2.95
N GLN A 45 1.76 1.29 -1.69
CA GLN A 45 2.72 2.10 -0.95
C GLN A 45 4.02 1.36 -0.67
N ILE A 46 5.14 2.05 -0.90
CA ILE A 46 6.49 1.56 -0.67
C ILE A 46 6.95 2.02 0.71
N ASP A 47 7.36 1.07 1.54
CA ASP A 47 8.07 1.32 2.78
C ASP A 47 9.29 0.41 2.91
N THR A 48 10.33 0.91 3.57
CA THR A 48 11.64 0.22 3.66
C THR A 48 11.81 -0.64 4.89
N ILE A 49 10.92 -0.55 5.88
CA ILE A 49 10.96 -1.35 7.11
C ILE A 49 10.86 -2.83 6.75
N ASN A 50 11.82 -3.64 7.20
CA ASN A 50 11.97 -5.05 6.84
C ASN A 50 12.15 -5.94 8.08
N ILE A 51 11.32 -5.75 9.08
CA ILE A 51 11.34 -6.58 10.31
C ILE A 51 10.78 -7.98 10.01
N VAL A 52 9.69 -8.05 9.29
CA VAL A 52 9.10 -9.28 8.75
C VAL A 52 9.23 -9.31 7.23
N ALA A 53 8.49 -8.49 6.52
CA ALA A 53 8.59 -8.24 5.09
C ALA A 53 8.38 -6.76 4.84
N ARG A 54 8.96 -6.23 3.75
CA ARG A 54 8.64 -4.85 3.34
C ARG A 54 7.19 -4.75 2.90
N SER A 55 6.59 -3.59 3.21
CA SER A 55 5.17 -3.35 3.03
C SER A 55 4.60 -3.76 1.66
N PRO A 56 5.17 -3.38 0.50
CA PRO A 56 4.54 -3.71 -0.78
C PRO A 56 4.41 -5.21 -1.01
N TYR A 57 5.40 -5.99 -0.61
CA TYR A 57 5.33 -7.45 -0.74
C TYR A 57 4.25 -8.04 0.18
N LEU A 58 4.11 -7.51 1.42
CA LEU A 58 3.11 -7.97 2.38
C LEU A 58 1.69 -7.60 1.95
N VAL A 59 1.47 -6.41 1.39
CA VAL A 59 0.17 -5.99 0.85
C VAL A 59 -0.28 -6.89 -0.30
N LEU A 60 0.64 -7.29 -1.18
CA LEU A 60 0.36 -8.26 -2.23
C LEU A 60 0.10 -9.67 -1.66
N PHE A 61 0.89 -10.11 -0.67
CA PHE A 61 0.69 -11.40 -0.02
C PHE A 61 -0.71 -11.55 0.59
N SER A 62 -1.21 -10.52 1.26
CA SER A 62 -2.54 -10.58 1.87
C SER A 62 -3.68 -10.80 0.85
N ARG A 63 -3.44 -10.53 -0.44
CA ARG A 63 -4.39 -10.69 -1.54
C ARG A 63 -4.11 -11.89 -2.44
N LEU A 64 -2.84 -12.21 -2.65
CA LEU A 64 -2.41 -13.25 -3.59
C LEU A 64 -2.09 -14.59 -2.90
N GLY A 65 -1.87 -14.56 -1.57
CA GLY A 65 -1.38 -15.71 -0.83
C GLY A 65 0.12 -15.96 -1.09
N ASN A 66 0.54 -17.22 -1.06
CA ASN A 66 1.93 -17.59 -1.27
C ASN A 66 2.34 -17.36 -2.75
N TYR A 67 2.99 -16.22 -2.99
CA TYR A 67 3.52 -15.83 -4.30
C TYR A 67 5.02 -15.51 -4.19
N PRO A 68 5.81 -15.69 -5.26
CA PRO A 68 7.21 -15.29 -5.31
C PRO A 68 7.35 -13.77 -5.26
N SER A 69 7.99 -13.23 -4.23
CA SER A 69 8.10 -11.77 -4.03
C SER A 69 8.84 -11.05 -5.16
N GLN A 70 9.75 -11.75 -5.87
CA GLN A 70 10.47 -11.23 -7.05
C GLN A 70 9.55 -10.80 -8.20
N TRP A 71 8.31 -11.31 -8.28
CA TRP A 71 7.37 -10.90 -9.34
C TRP A 71 7.03 -9.42 -9.29
N LEU A 72 7.03 -8.79 -8.09
CA LEU A 72 6.87 -7.34 -7.99
C LEU A 72 8.06 -6.60 -8.61
N ASP A 73 9.29 -7.05 -8.31
CA ASP A 73 10.49 -6.44 -8.88
C ASP A 73 10.56 -6.66 -10.40
N GLU A 74 10.12 -7.83 -10.88
CA GLU A 74 9.99 -8.13 -12.30
C GLU A 74 8.93 -7.26 -13.00
N ALA A 75 7.77 -7.04 -12.39
CA ALA A 75 6.72 -6.16 -12.95
C ALA A 75 7.23 -4.72 -13.12
N LEU A 76 8.06 -4.23 -12.17
CA LEU A 76 8.73 -2.94 -12.30
C LEU A 76 9.75 -2.96 -13.45
N SER A 77 10.64 -3.95 -13.50
CA SER A 77 11.70 -4.01 -14.52
C SER A 77 11.17 -4.25 -15.94
N LYS A 78 10.04 -4.94 -16.08
CA LYS A 78 9.32 -5.10 -17.37
C LYS A 78 8.53 -3.85 -17.77
N GLY A 79 8.45 -2.86 -16.90
CA GLY A 79 7.70 -1.63 -17.15
C GLY A 79 6.19 -1.79 -17.10
N GLU A 80 5.67 -2.81 -16.43
CA GLU A 80 4.24 -2.94 -16.11
C GLU A 80 3.84 -1.98 -14.99
N LEU A 81 4.76 -1.74 -14.05
CA LEU A 81 4.66 -0.79 -12.98
C LEU A 81 5.69 0.33 -13.11
N MET A 82 5.45 1.42 -12.41
CA MET A 82 6.40 2.50 -12.18
C MET A 82 6.36 2.94 -10.74
N GLU A 83 7.39 3.67 -10.28
CA GLU A 83 7.38 4.34 -8.97
C GLU A 83 7.13 5.82 -9.12
N TYR A 84 6.26 6.38 -8.27
CA TYR A 84 6.16 7.83 -8.09
C TYR A 84 5.48 8.19 -6.78
N TRP A 85 5.40 9.49 -6.51
CA TRP A 85 4.70 10.08 -5.37
C TRP A 85 3.20 10.11 -5.64
N ALA A 86 2.44 9.39 -4.80
CA ALA A 86 0.97 9.37 -4.82
C ALA A 86 0.43 9.51 -3.40
N HIS A 87 0.00 8.43 -2.73
CA HIS A 87 -0.28 8.48 -1.29
C HIS A 87 0.99 8.90 -0.52
N GLU A 88 2.06 8.18 -0.73
CA GLU A 88 3.47 8.55 -0.46
C GLU A 88 4.29 8.04 -1.65
N ALA A 89 5.50 7.47 -1.44
CA ALA A 89 6.17 6.72 -2.49
C ALA A 89 5.37 5.44 -2.78
N CYS A 90 4.93 5.24 -4.02
CA CYS A 90 4.08 4.12 -4.43
C CYS A 90 4.56 3.47 -5.72
N PHE A 91 4.25 2.18 -5.88
CA PHE A 91 4.12 1.59 -7.20
C PHE A 91 2.73 1.94 -7.75
N LEU A 92 2.70 2.30 -9.03
CA LEU A 92 1.50 2.56 -9.82
C LEU A 92 1.56 1.72 -11.10
N PRO A 93 0.43 1.40 -11.75
CA PRO A 93 0.45 0.93 -13.13
C PRO A 93 1.20 1.95 -14.01
N ARG A 94 2.04 1.47 -14.93
CA ARG A 94 2.78 2.38 -15.82
C ARG A 94 1.85 3.19 -16.73
N SER A 95 0.67 2.63 -17.06
CA SER A 95 -0.39 3.34 -17.77
C SER A 95 -0.85 4.62 -17.08
N ASP A 96 -0.64 4.73 -15.77
CA ASP A 96 -1.05 5.88 -14.97
C ASP A 96 0.00 7.02 -14.96
N PHE A 97 1.03 6.94 -15.82
CA PHE A 97 2.06 8.00 -15.94
C PHE A 97 1.44 9.37 -16.22
N ALA A 98 0.43 9.42 -17.11
CA ALA A 98 -0.30 10.65 -17.44
C ALA A 98 -0.90 11.33 -16.20
N LEU A 99 -1.37 10.54 -15.22
CA LEU A 99 -2.02 11.06 -14.02
C LEU A 99 -1.05 11.85 -13.12
N VAL A 100 0.22 11.48 -13.12
CA VAL A 100 1.23 12.08 -12.24
C VAL A 100 2.19 13.03 -12.96
N ARG A 101 2.15 13.08 -14.31
CA ARG A 101 3.08 13.89 -15.09
C ARG A 101 3.00 15.38 -14.79
N HIS A 102 1.81 15.94 -14.54
CA HIS A 102 1.63 17.33 -14.13
C HIS A 102 2.37 17.67 -12.81
N ARG A 103 2.50 16.71 -11.87
CA ARG A 103 3.27 16.87 -10.63
C ARG A 103 4.78 16.92 -10.91
N MET A 104 5.25 16.13 -11.88
CA MET A 104 6.65 16.12 -12.31
C MET A 104 7.06 17.44 -12.96
N LEU A 105 6.13 18.09 -13.68
CA LEU A 105 6.36 19.38 -14.35
C LEU A 105 6.25 20.59 -13.39
N ALA A 106 5.67 20.41 -12.20
CA ALA A 106 5.57 21.42 -11.15
C ALA A 106 6.13 20.88 -9.81
N PRO A 107 7.41 20.42 -9.78
CA PRO A 107 7.98 19.72 -8.64
C PRO A 107 8.06 20.58 -7.37
N GLU A 108 8.13 21.91 -7.50
CA GLU A 108 8.12 22.87 -6.39
C GLU A 108 6.85 22.77 -5.54
N LYS A 109 5.73 22.29 -6.11
CA LYS A 109 4.47 22.05 -5.40
C LYS A 109 4.48 20.76 -4.57
N MET A 110 5.54 19.93 -4.70
CA MET A 110 5.67 18.64 -3.99
C MET A 110 6.21 18.79 -2.56
N GLY A 111 6.43 20.02 -2.09
CA GLY A 111 6.87 20.31 -0.73
C GLY A 111 8.25 19.71 -0.42
N TRP A 112 8.36 18.99 0.70
CA TRP A 112 9.65 18.44 1.15
C TRP A 112 10.28 17.43 0.17
N LYS A 113 9.50 16.88 -0.76
CA LYS A 113 9.94 15.91 -1.77
C LYS A 113 10.81 16.54 -2.85
N TYR A 114 10.78 17.87 -2.99
CA TYR A 114 11.60 18.62 -3.93
C TYR A 114 12.18 19.88 -3.28
N ARG A 115 13.48 20.03 -3.35
CA ARG A 115 14.19 21.17 -2.78
C ARG A 115 14.72 22.06 -3.91
N GLN A 116 13.92 23.01 -4.35
CA GLN A 116 14.23 23.88 -5.49
C GLN A 116 15.56 24.60 -5.30
N ALA A 117 15.82 25.21 -4.14
CA ALA A 117 17.08 25.89 -3.86
C ALA A 117 18.30 24.95 -4.01
N TRP A 118 18.19 23.71 -3.50
CA TRP A 118 19.24 22.70 -3.67
C TRP A 118 19.51 22.37 -5.15
N MET A 119 18.45 22.20 -5.93
CA MET A 119 18.56 21.86 -7.36
C MET A 119 19.16 23.01 -8.16
N GLN A 120 18.91 24.26 -7.78
CA GLN A 120 19.50 25.46 -8.40
C GLN A 120 20.97 25.61 -8.01
N GLU A 121 21.28 25.46 -6.72
CA GLU A 121 22.67 25.58 -6.21
C GLU A 121 23.62 24.55 -6.83
N HIS A 122 23.11 23.32 -7.12
CA HIS A 122 23.90 22.22 -7.65
C HIS A 122 23.56 21.91 -9.14
N ALA A 123 23.10 22.91 -9.91
CA ALA A 123 22.67 22.72 -11.28
C ALA A 123 23.74 22.09 -12.17
N ALA A 124 25.00 22.56 -12.06
CA ALA A 124 26.11 22.03 -12.85
C ALA A 124 26.41 20.54 -12.54
N GLU A 125 26.39 20.16 -11.26
CA GLU A 125 26.59 18.76 -10.85
C GLU A 125 25.46 17.87 -11.34
N ILE A 126 24.22 18.38 -11.33
CA ILE A 126 23.03 17.69 -11.80
C ILE A 126 23.07 17.49 -13.32
N GLU A 127 23.53 18.48 -14.09
CA GLU A 127 23.75 18.36 -15.53
C GLU A 127 24.80 17.31 -15.86
N GLN A 128 25.94 17.30 -15.11
CA GLN A 128 26.96 16.27 -15.24
C GLN A 128 26.40 14.87 -14.93
N LEU A 129 25.55 14.74 -13.91
CA LEU A 129 24.89 13.48 -13.58
C LEU A 129 23.96 13.02 -14.69
N ILE A 130 23.17 13.92 -15.30
CA ILE A 130 22.29 13.61 -16.45
C ILE A 130 23.15 13.15 -17.63
N ALA A 131 24.24 13.86 -17.95
CA ALA A 131 25.16 13.48 -19.01
C ALA A 131 25.78 12.10 -18.74
N HIS A 132 26.21 11.83 -17.51
CA HIS A 132 26.73 10.52 -17.11
C HIS A 132 25.70 9.41 -17.35
N ILE A 133 24.41 9.60 -16.97
CA ILE A 133 23.36 8.62 -17.23
C ILE A 133 23.13 8.47 -18.73
N GLN A 134 23.20 9.57 -19.50
CA GLN A 134 23.07 9.54 -20.94
C GLN A 134 24.14 8.70 -21.62
N GLU A 135 25.38 8.76 -21.17
CA GLU A 135 26.53 8.07 -21.75
C GLU A 135 26.69 6.64 -21.25
N ASN A 136 26.49 6.42 -19.93
CA ASN A 136 26.84 5.17 -19.25
C ASN A 136 25.62 4.29 -18.91
N GLY A 137 24.39 4.79 -19.13
CA GLY A 137 23.17 4.06 -18.82
C GLY A 137 22.68 4.23 -17.37
N PRO A 138 21.81 3.33 -16.91
CA PRO A 138 21.14 3.43 -15.61
C PRO A 138 22.10 3.43 -14.42
N VAL A 139 21.76 4.20 -13.36
CA VAL A 139 22.59 4.38 -12.16
C VAL A 139 21.84 4.16 -10.86
N ARG A 140 22.58 3.80 -9.81
CA ARG A 140 22.12 3.83 -8.41
C ARG A 140 22.89 4.90 -7.64
N SER A 141 22.30 5.40 -6.57
CA SER A 141 23.05 6.32 -5.68
C SER A 141 24.30 5.71 -5.07
N ALA A 142 24.38 4.37 -5.00
CA ALA A 142 25.54 3.66 -4.47
C ALA A 142 26.69 3.52 -5.47
N ASP A 143 26.46 3.79 -6.75
CA ASP A 143 27.49 3.65 -7.81
C ASP A 143 28.48 4.85 -7.81
N PHE A 144 28.15 5.92 -7.09
CA PHE A 144 29.01 7.10 -6.97
C PHE A 144 29.90 7.01 -5.74
N GLU A 145 31.19 7.23 -5.92
CA GLU A 145 32.18 7.25 -4.85
C GLU A 145 31.85 8.32 -3.80
N HIS A 146 32.07 7.99 -2.53
CA HIS A 146 31.86 8.93 -1.44
C HIS A 146 33.07 9.80 -1.27
N PRO A 147 32.92 11.13 -1.09
CA PRO A 147 34.00 11.93 -0.53
C PRO A 147 34.46 11.30 0.79
N ARG A 148 35.78 11.12 0.95
CA ARG A 148 36.39 10.57 2.17
C ARG A 148 35.86 11.34 3.39
N LYS A 149 35.51 10.58 4.45
CA LYS A 149 34.96 11.07 5.71
C LYS A 149 35.66 12.30 6.22
N GLY A 150 35.02 13.46 6.18
CA GLY A 150 35.26 14.59 7.03
C GLY A 150 33.97 14.82 7.84
N THR A 151 34.07 14.79 9.14
CA THR A 151 33.15 15.20 10.20
C THR A 151 31.81 15.77 9.72
N SER A 152 30.86 14.92 9.35
CA SER A 152 29.51 15.34 9.05
C SER A 152 28.51 14.48 9.84
N GLY A 153 27.45 15.10 10.35
CA GLY A 153 26.46 14.49 11.20
C GLY A 153 25.66 13.40 10.47
N TRP A 154 25.04 12.53 11.23
CA TRP A 154 24.28 11.35 10.81
C TRP A 154 23.18 11.62 9.75
N TRP A 155 22.86 12.89 9.47
CA TRP A 155 21.80 13.37 8.60
C TRP A 155 22.27 13.95 7.26
N GLU A 156 23.58 14.02 6.97
CA GLU A 156 24.04 14.48 5.68
C GLU A 156 23.86 13.39 4.62
N TRP A 157 22.82 13.55 3.83
CA TRP A 157 22.55 12.77 2.65
C TRP A 157 23.65 13.00 1.64
N LYS A 158 24.17 11.91 1.05
CA LYS A 158 25.16 11.96 -0.03
C LYS A 158 24.61 12.86 -1.15
N PRO A 159 25.37 13.81 -1.71
CA PRO A 159 24.89 14.75 -2.73
C PRO A 159 24.14 14.06 -3.87
N HIS A 160 24.74 13.01 -4.48
CA HIS A 160 24.15 12.27 -5.59
C HIS A 160 22.77 11.62 -5.28
N LYS A 161 22.55 11.20 -4.04
CA LYS A 161 21.23 10.68 -3.63
C LYS A 161 20.18 11.80 -3.69
N ARG A 162 20.51 13.00 -3.22
CA ARG A 162 19.61 14.16 -3.29
C ARG A 162 19.36 14.60 -4.74
N HIS A 163 20.41 14.60 -5.58
CA HIS A 163 20.29 14.92 -7.00
C HIS A 163 19.34 13.94 -7.69
N LEU A 164 19.54 12.63 -7.51
CA LEU A 164 18.67 11.60 -8.08
C LEU A 164 17.22 11.70 -7.56
N GLU A 165 17.01 11.99 -6.28
CA GLU A 165 15.67 12.20 -5.73
C GLU A 165 15.00 13.46 -6.29
N GLY A 166 15.74 14.55 -6.49
CA GLY A 166 15.25 15.76 -7.17
C GLY A 166 14.90 15.50 -8.63
N LEU A 167 15.78 14.80 -9.37
CA LEU A 167 15.55 14.40 -10.75
C LEU A 167 14.35 13.44 -10.89
N PHE A 168 14.19 12.51 -9.95
CA PHE A 168 13.04 11.63 -9.89
C PHE A 168 11.73 12.40 -9.64
N THR A 169 11.73 13.32 -8.67
CA THR A 169 10.54 14.12 -8.35
C THR A 169 10.15 15.03 -9.50
N SER A 170 11.13 15.60 -10.23
CA SER A 170 10.90 16.43 -11.44
C SER A 170 10.68 15.60 -12.71
N GLY A 171 10.64 14.27 -12.61
CA GLY A 171 10.38 13.40 -13.75
C GLY A 171 11.45 13.46 -14.85
N LYS A 172 12.67 13.86 -14.53
CA LYS A 172 13.82 13.78 -15.44
C LYS A 172 14.39 12.37 -15.52
N VAL A 173 14.29 11.63 -14.40
CA VAL A 173 14.61 10.20 -14.34
C VAL A 173 13.43 9.42 -13.76
N MET A 174 13.33 8.15 -14.11
CA MET A 174 12.40 7.18 -13.55
C MET A 174 13.14 6.01 -12.92
N VAL A 175 12.49 5.33 -11.99
CA VAL A 175 12.98 4.05 -11.45
C VAL A 175 12.59 2.95 -12.40
N ILE A 176 13.60 2.21 -12.90
CA ILE A 176 13.40 1.10 -13.84
C ILE A 176 13.43 -0.26 -13.16
N GLU A 177 14.13 -0.39 -12.06
CA GLU A 177 14.24 -1.61 -11.26
C GLU A 177 14.71 -1.31 -9.84
N ARG A 178 14.65 -2.34 -8.98
CA ARG A 178 15.28 -2.30 -7.65
C ARG A 178 16.30 -3.42 -7.50
N ARG A 179 17.53 -3.06 -7.09
CA ARG A 179 18.59 -4.03 -6.74
C ARG A 179 18.82 -3.99 -5.24
N ASN A 180 18.56 -5.08 -4.54
CA ASN A 180 18.57 -5.13 -3.07
C ASN A 180 17.70 -4.02 -2.45
N PHE A 181 16.55 -3.75 -3.08
CA PHE A 181 15.61 -2.68 -2.75
C PHE A 181 16.13 -1.24 -2.98
N GLN A 182 17.33 -1.06 -3.52
CA GLN A 182 17.82 0.25 -3.97
C GLN A 182 17.28 0.57 -5.36
N ARG A 183 16.87 1.81 -5.56
CA ARG A 183 16.38 2.31 -6.84
C ARG A 183 17.51 2.37 -7.87
N VAL A 184 17.22 1.88 -9.07
CA VAL A 184 18.02 2.09 -10.28
C VAL A 184 17.26 3.07 -11.16
N TYR A 185 17.93 4.15 -11.53
CA TYR A 185 17.33 5.25 -12.27
C TYR A 185 17.84 5.30 -13.71
N ASP A 186 16.93 5.58 -14.65
CA ASP A 186 17.28 5.93 -16.03
C ASP A 186 16.49 7.15 -16.49
N LEU A 187 16.90 7.75 -17.60
CA LEU A 187 16.29 8.95 -18.17
C LEU A 187 14.86 8.68 -18.62
N THR A 188 13.95 9.58 -18.28
CA THR A 188 12.51 9.41 -18.57
C THR A 188 12.23 9.18 -20.04
N HIS A 189 12.90 9.87 -20.95
CA HIS A 189 12.70 9.68 -22.40
C HIS A 189 13.11 8.29 -22.91
N ARG A 190 14.03 7.60 -22.22
CA ARG A 190 14.37 6.19 -22.53
C ARG A 190 13.34 5.23 -21.98
N VAL A 191 12.83 5.53 -20.80
CA VAL A 191 11.85 4.68 -20.10
C VAL A 191 10.46 4.82 -20.74
N MET A 192 10.12 6.02 -21.23
CA MET A 192 8.85 6.38 -21.86
C MET A 192 9.07 6.92 -23.30
N PRO A 193 9.62 6.10 -24.23
CA PRO A 193 10.06 6.60 -25.52
C PRO A 193 8.93 7.11 -26.44
N HIS A 194 7.69 6.71 -26.16
CA HIS A 194 6.52 7.12 -26.95
C HIS A 194 5.72 8.25 -26.31
N TRP A 195 6.14 8.72 -25.12
CA TRP A 195 5.47 9.81 -24.42
C TRP A 195 5.86 11.17 -25.01
N ASP A 196 4.84 12.00 -25.26
CA ASP A 196 5.00 13.39 -25.70
C ASP A 196 4.11 14.30 -24.84
N ASP A 197 4.72 15.19 -24.05
CA ASP A 197 3.98 16.13 -23.20
C ASP A 197 3.03 17.03 -24.03
N ALA A 198 3.34 17.35 -25.30
CA ALA A 198 2.47 18.16 -26.14
C ALA A 198 1.17 17.45 -26.54
N ARG A 199 1.20 16.11 -26.60
CA ARG A 199 0.06 15.28 -27.00
C ARG A 199 -0.64 14.62 -25.81
N ASP A 200 0.13 14.11 -24.86
CA ASP A 200 -0.33 13.13 -23.87
C ASP A 200 -0.54 13.72 -22.47
N LEU A 201 -0.08 14.98 -22.25
CA LEU A 201 -0.21 15.63 -20.94
C LEU A 201 -1.67 15.92 -20.62
N LEU A 202 -2.14 15.39 -19.51
CA LEU A 202 -3.42 15.77 -18.92
C LEU A 202 -3.28 17.07 -18.14
N THR A 203 -4.32 17.91 -18.16
CA THR A 203 -4.38 19.02 -17.20
C THR A 203 -4.46 18.48 -15.78
N GLN A 204 -4.06 19.29 -14.81
CA GLN A 204 -4.11 18.88 -13.40
C GLN A 204 -5.52 18.48 -12.99
N GLU A 205 -6.54 19.23 -13.42
CA GLU A 205 -7.94 19.00 -13.08
C GLU A 205 -8.44 17.66 -13.62
N VAL A 206 -8.11 17.33 -14.88
CA VAL A 206 -8.47 16.05 -15.50
C VAL A 206 -7.77 14.89 -14.78
N ALA A 207 -6.47 15.02 -14.53
CA ALA A 207 -5.70 14.00 -13.85
C ALA A 207 -6.23 13.75 -12.42
N GLU A 208 -6.52 14.83 -11.67
CA GLU A 208 -7.07 14.71 -10.31
C GLU A 208 -8.50 14.12 -10.30
N ALA A 209 -9.33 14.43 -11.29
CA ALA A 209 -10.66 13.83 -11.42
C ALA A 209 -10.56 12.31 -11.63
N ILE A 210 -9.64 11.85 -12.49
CA ILE A 210 -9.38 10.42 -12.69
C ILE A 210 -8.81 9.77 -11.42
N MET A 211 -7.88 10.43 -10.71
CA MET A 211 -7.35 9.93 -9.43
C MET A 211 -8.47 9.78 -8.38
N LEU A 212 -9.41 10.71 -8.31
CA LEU A 212 -10.55 10.64 -7.40
C LEU A 212 -11.48 9.47 -7.74
N GLU A 213 -11.72 9.22 -9.04
CA GLU A 213 -12.48 8.05 -9.48
C GLU A 213 -11.78 6.74 -9.16
N ASN A 214 -10.47 6.67 -9.39
CA ASN A 214 -9.64 5.54 -8.99
C ASN A 214 -9.73 5.30 -7.47
N SER A 215 -9.74 6.38 -6.67
CA SER A 215 -9.96 6.30 -5.22
C SER A 215 -11.34 5.73 -4.89
N ALA A 216 -12.40 6.22 -5.56
CA ALA A 216 -13.77 5.75 -5.37
C ALA A 216 -13.91 4.27 -5.69
N ARG A 217 -13.35 3.82 -6.81
CA ARG A 217 -13.33 2.41 -7.23
C ARG A 217 -12.55 1.54 -6.25
N SER A 218 -11.36 1.97 -5.83
CA SER A 218 -10.52 1.21 -4.89
C SER A 218 -11.13 1.12 -3.50
N LEU A 219 -11.83 2.15 -3.04
CA LEU A 219 -12.55 2.14 -1.77
C LEU A 219 -13.87 1.36 -1.85
N GLY A 220 -14.53 1.37 -3.01
CA GLY A 220 -15.79 0.70 -3.32
C GLY A 220 -17.00 1.35 -2.66
N ILE A 221 -16.99 1.49 -1.33
CA ILE A 221 -17.94 2.27 -0.56
C ILE A 221 -17.18 3.35 0.22
N PHE A 222 -17.64 4.60 0.17
CA PHE A 222 -16.85 5.71 0.67
C PHE A 222 -17.68 6.92 1.08
N ARG A 223 -17.09 7.72 1.97
CA ARG A 223 -17.46 9.12 2.21
C ARG A 223 -16.61 10.01 1.29
N PRO A 224 -17.16 11.14 0.79
CA PRO A 224 -16.41 12.05 -0.09
C PRO A 224 -15.04 12.44 0.47
N GLN A 225 -14.96 12.67 1.78
CA GLN A 225 -13.75 13.11 2.49
C GLN A 225 -12.59 12.08 2.40
N TRP A 226 -12.90 10.79 2.16
CA TRP A 226 -11.86 9.75 2.07
C TRP A 226 -11.15 9.71 0.71
N LEU A 227 -11.78 10.26 -0.34
CA LEU A 227 -11.27 10.17 -1.71
C LEU A 227 -9.92 10.90 -1.88
N ALA A 228 -9.84 12.13 -1.37
CA ALA A 228 -8.68 12.99 -1.55
C ALA A 228 -7.41 12.43 -0.88
N ASP A 229 -7.55 11.80 0.31
CA ASP A 229 -6.43 11.21 1.03
C ASP A 229 -5.73 10.11 0.23
N TYR A 230 -6.45 9.36 -0.57
CA TYR A 230 -5.92 8.21 -1.30
C TYR A 230 -4.73 8.58 -2.21
N TYR A 231 -4.78 9.74 -2.87
CA TYR A 231 -3.70 10.29 -3.71
C TYR A 231 -3.05 11.55 -3.11
N ARG A 232 -3.31 11.86 -1.84
CA ARG A 232 -2.84 13.09 -1.18
C ARG A 232 -3.21 14.36 -1.95
N LEU A 233 -4.45 14.42 -2.45
CA LEU A 233 -4.96 15.59 -3.16
C LEU A 233 -5.36 16.69 -2.16
N ARG A 234 -5.14 17.95 -2.57
CA ARG A 234 -5.53 19.12 -1.76
C ARG A 234 -7.00 19.46 -2.06
N GLN A 235 -7.89 19.25 -1.08
CA GLN A 235 -9.29 19.67 -1.05
C GLN A 235 -9.96 19.86 -2.43
N PRO A 236 -10.17 18.82 -3.22
CA PRO A 236 -10.82 18.93 -4.52
C PRO A 236 -12.31 19.29 -4.33
N ALA A 237 -12.90 19.94 -5.32
CA ALA A 237 -14.34 20.23 -5.37
C ALA A 237 -15.12 18.92 -5.65
N LEU A 238 -15.40 18.14 -4.60
CA LEU A 238 -15.98 16.79 -4.73
C LEU A 238 -17.46 16.80 -5.10
N LYS A 239 -18.25 17.79 -4.65
CA LYS A 239 -19.69 17.81 -4.86
C LYS A 239 -20.09 17.82 -6.35
N PRO A 240 -19.59 18.72 -7.19
CA PRO A 240 -19.91 18.68 -8.63
C PRO A 240 -19.50 17.37 -9.30
N LEU A 241 -18.36 16.81 -8.89
CA LEU A 241 -17.86 15.56 -9.45
C LEU A 241 -18.77 14.38 -9.11
N LEU A 242 -19.24 14.29 -7.86
CA LEU A 242 -20.18 13.26 -7.44
C LEU A 242 -21.54 13.38 -8.14
N GLU A 243 -22.03 14.60 -8.39
CA GLU A 243 -23.26 14.83 -9.16
C GLU A 243 -23.10 14.34 -10.62
N ILE A 244 -21.93 14.53 -11.23
CA ILE A 244 -21.63 14.01 -12.56
C ILE A 244 -21.61 12.47 -12.51
N TRP A 245 -20.83 11.87 -11.59
CA TRP A 245 -20.74 10.43 -11.47
C TRP A 245 -22.07 9.74 -11.16
N GLN A 246 -22.94 10.38 -10.39
CA GLN A 246 -24.27 9.87 -10.14
C GLN A 246 -25.15 9.87 -11.41
N ARG A 247 -25.12 10.95 -12.20
CA ARG A 247 -25.84 11.03 -13.48
C ARG A 247 -25.35 9.99 -14.48
N GLU A 248 -24.04 9.72 -14.46
CA GLU A 248 -23.37 8.73 -15.31
C GLU A 248 -23.47 7.31 -14.73
N GLN A 249 -24.18 7.14 -13.62
CA GLN A 249 -24.35 5.85 -12.93
C GLN A 249 -23.03 5.19 -12.49
N ARG A 250 -21.96 5.95 -12.31
CA ARG A 250 -20.68 5.45 -11.80
C ARG A 250 -20.68 5.27 -10.29
N VAL A 251 -21.53 6.00 -9.58
CA VAL A 251 -21.74 5.86 -8.14
C VAL A 251 -23.23 5.99 -7.81
N ILE A 252 -23.67 5.35 -6.74
CA ILE A 252 -25.00 5.53 -6.17
C ILE A 252 -24.90 5.95 -4.70
N PRO A 253 -25.80 6.85 -4.23
CA PRO A 253 -25.89 7.16 -2.81
C PRO A 253 -26.50 5.98 -2.05
N VAL A 254 -25.98 5.73 -0.85
CA VAL A 254 -26.46 4.69 0.09
C VAL A 254 -26.43 5.25 1.50
N THR A 255 -27.20 4.66 2.42
CA THR A 255 -27.13 4.95 3.84
C THR A 255 -26.50 3.78 4.56
N VAL A 256 -25.54 4.03 5.45
CA VAL A 256 -24.89 3.00 6.28
C VAL A 256 -25.17 3.27 7.75
N GLU A 257 -25.54 2.21 8.51
CA GLU A 257 -25.70 2.28 9.97
C GLU A 257 -24.52 2.99 10.62
N THR A 258 -24.78 3.85 11.57
CA THR A 258 -23.79 4.63 12.34
C THR A 258 -22.93 5.61 11.53
N LEU A 259 -22.82 5.43 10.21
CA LEU A 259 -21.98 6.27 9.34
C LEU A 259 -22.80 7.29 8.53
N GLY A 260 -24.13 7.09 8.37
CA GLY A 260 -25.00 7.97 7.58
C GLY A 260 -24.81 7.82 6.07
N GLU A 261 -24.94 8.93 5.34
CA GLU A 261 -24.82 8.92 3.88
C GLU A 261 -23.42 8.62 3.39
N MET A 262 -23.34 7.71 2.44
CA MET A 262 -22.13 7.26 1.76
C MET A 262 -22.43 7.05 0.27
N TRP A 263 -21.39 6.75 -0.48
CA TRP A 263 -21.45 6.44 -1.90
C TRP A 263 -20.91 5.05 -2.17
N LEU A 264 -21.58 4.31 -3.07
CA LEU A 264 -21.14 3.00 -3.54
C LEU A 264 -20.72 3.11 -5.01
N HIS A 265 -19.52 2.63 -5.35
CA HIS A 265 -19.04 2.58 -6.73
C HIS A 265 -19.77 1.49 -7.54
N ALA A 266 -20.03 1.76 -8.81
CA ALA A 266 -20.82 0.88 -9.70
C ALA A 266 -20.26 -0.54 -9.81
N ASP A 267 -18.94 -0.72 -9.76
CA ASP A 267 -18.30 -2.04 -9.79
C ASP A 267 -18.80 -3.00 -8.70
N LEU A 268 -19.38 -2.46 -7.62
CA LEU A 268 -19.92 -3.26 -6.51
C LEU A 268 -21.43 -3.46 -6.56
N LEU A 269 -22.13 -2.90 -7.55
CA LEU A 269 -23.57 -3.08 -7.73
C LEU A 269 -23.98 -4.57 -7.81
N PRO A 270 -23.21 -5.47 -8.43
CA PRO A 270 -23.52 -6.91 -8.44
C PRO A 270 -23.54 -7.55 -7.04
N LEU A 271 -22.86 -6.96 -6.05
CA LEU A 271 -22.82 -7.44 -4.68
C LEU A 271 -23.89 -6.79 -3.78
N LEU A 272 -24.50 -5.69 -4.24
CA LEU A 272 -25.44 -4.90 -3.44
C LEU A 272 -26.66 -5.71 -2.96
N PRO A 273 -27.32 -6.55 -3.78
CA PRO A 273 -28.46 -7.35 -3.30
C PRO A 273 -28.07 -8.26 -2.13
N GLN A 274 -26.94 -8.96 -2.23
CA GLN A 274 -26.44 -9.82 -1.14
C GLN A 274 -26.07 -9.02 0.10
N ALA A 275 -25.54 -7.81 -0.08
CA ALA A 275 -25.19 -6.92 1.02
C ALA A 275 -26.43 -6.42 1.78
N LEU A 276 -27.50 -6.03 1.05
CA LEU A 276 -28.78 -5.60 1.62
C LEU A 276 -29.49 -6.71 2.39
N GLU A 277 -29.40 -7.96 1.90
CA GLU A 277 -29.99 -9.14 2.55
C GLU A 277 -29.10 -9.69 3.69
N GLY A 278 -27.96 -9.09 4.00
CA GLY A 278 -27.01 -9.61 4.99
C GLY A 278 -26.32 -10.93 4.60
N LYS A 279 -26.41 -11.32 3.33
CA LYS A 279 -25.87 -12.59 2.78
C LYS A 279 -24.45 -12.45 2.20
N LEU A 280 -23.94 -11.23 2.05
CA LEU A 280 -22.56 -11.03 1.58
C LEU A 280 -21.58 -11.48 2.68
N GLN A 281 -20.85 -12.56 2.43
CA GLN A 281 -19.97 -13.20 3.41
C GLN A 281 -18.50 -12.88 3.16
N ALA A 282 -17.79 -12.43 4.19
CA ALA A 282 -16.34 -12.37 4.22
C ALA A 282 -15.78 -13.67 4.80
N THR A 283 -14.82 -14.28 4.12
CA THR A 283 -14.23 -15.57 4.54
C THR A 283 -12.71 -15.50 4.76
N HIS A 284 -12.09 -14.39 4.39
CA HIS A 284 -10.64 -14.24 4.43
C HIS A 284 -10.14 -13.91 5.84
N SER A 285 -9.02 -14.54 6.22
CA SER A 285 -8.18 -14.15 7.36
C SER A 285 -6.78 -13.89 6.85
N ALA A 286 -6.19 -12.75 7.22
CA ALA A 286 -4.90 -12.32 6.70
C ALA A 286 -4.12 -11.47 7.70
N VAL A 287 -2.79 -11.53 7.61
CA VAL A 287 -1.88 -10.57 8.21
C VAL A 287 -1.74 -9.39 7.25
N LEU A 288 -2.05 -8.17 7.71
CA LEU A 288 -1.98 -6.97 6.89
C LEU A 288 -0.73 -6.13 7.19
N SER A 289 -0.34 -5.31 6.24
CA SER A 289 0.67 -4.27 6.46
C SER A 289 0.06 -3.05 7.15
N PRO A 290 0.81 -2.32 7.98
CA PRO A 290 0.42 -0.99 8.46
C PRO A 290 0.16 0.04 7.34
N PHE A 291 0.69 -0.22 6.15
CA PHE A 291 0.56 0.60 4.95
C PHE A 291 -0.40 0.00 3.92
N ASP A 292 -1.23 -0.96 4.34
CA ASP A 292 -2.32 -1.48 3.52
C ASP A 292 -3.38 -0.39 3.31
N PRO A 293 -3.97 -0.25 2.10
CA PRO A 293 -5.04 0.71 1.83
C PRO A 293 -6.22 0.62 2.80
N VAL A 294 -6.50 -0.55 3.36
CA VAL A 294 -7.55 -0.73 4.38
C VAL A 294 -7.21 0.00 5.69
N VAL A 295 -5.92 0.15 5.99
CA VAL A 295 -5.44 0.62 7.31
C VAL A 295 -4.78 1.98 7.26
N TRP A 296 -4.14 2.39 6.15
CA TRP A 296 -3.30 3.58 6.12
C TRP A 296 -4.02 4.89 6.46
N ASP A 297 -5.30 5.04 6.10
CA ASP A 297 -6.16 6.11 6.61
C ASP A 297 -6.74 5.69 7.96
N ARG A 298 -6.18 6.23 9.04
CA ARG A 298 -6.50 5.85 10.42
C ARG A 298 -7.93 6.17 10.80
N LYS A 299 -8.46 7.31 10.33
CA LYS A 299 -9.84 7.73 10.59
C LYS A 299 -10.84 6.80 9.90
N ARG A 300 -10.58 6.42 8.66
CA ARG A 300 -11.40 5.45 7.93
C ARG A 300 -11.36 4.07 8.59
N ALA A 301 -10.18 3.60 8.99
CA ALA A 301 -10.03 2.33 9.70
C ALA A 301 -10.82 2.32 11.02
N GLU A 302 -10.77 3.40 11.79
CA GLU A 302 -11.55 3.58 13.01
C GLU A 302 -13.06 3.62 12.71
N GLN A 303 -13.49 4.40 11.73
CA GLN A 303 -14.91 4.54 11.37
C GLN A 303 -15.53 3.24 10.82
N LEU A 304 -14.82 2.53 9.92
CA LEU A 304 -15.35 1.31 9.30
C LEU A 304 -15.18 0.07 10.17
N PHE A 305 -14.04 -0.05 10.85
CA PHE A 305 -13.64 -1.30 11.52
C PHE A 305 -13.57 -1.19 13.04
N ASP A 306 -13.82 -0.01 13.61
CA ASP A 306 -13.58 0.27 15.02
C ASP A 306 -12.13 -0.07 15.42
N PHE A 307 -11.18 0.26 14.54
CA PHE A 307 -9.79 -0.10 14.67
C PHE A 307 -8.93 1.16 14.77
N SER A 308 -8.66 1.56 16.01
CA SER A 308 -7.74 2.65 16.30
C SER A 308 -6.29 2.17 16.19
N TYR A 309 -5.55 2.69 15.21
CA TYR A 309 -4.21 2.23 14.90
C TYR A 309 -3.21 3.37 14.84
N ARG A 310 -2.04 3.14 15.46
CA ARG A 310 -0.87 4.02 15.36
C ARG A 310 0.38 3.20 15.08
N LEU A 311 1.16 3.61 14.09
CA LEU A 311 2.47 3.02 13.84
C LEU A 311 3.49 3.57 14.84
N GLU A 312 4.14 2.68 15.60
CA GLU A 312 5.03 3.06 16.71
C GLU A 312 6.53 2.95 16.37
N CYS A 313 6.88 2.74 15.09
CA CYS A 313 8.28 2.65 14.68
C CYS A 313 9.10 3.92 14.96
N TYR A 314 8.45 5.08 15.05
CA TYR A 314 9.07 6.36 15.41
C TYR A 314 8.94 6.68 16.91
N THR A 315 8.24 5.84 17.67
CA THR A 315 8.09 5.99 19.13
C THR A 315 9.28 5.35 19.84
N PRO A 316 9.93 6.02 20.81
CA PRO A 316 10.97 5.40 21.62
C PRO A 316 10.50 4.09 22.27
N ALA A 317 11.35 3.07 22.31
CA ALA A 317 10.99 1.72 22.76
C ALA A 317 10.21 1.65 24.09
N PRO A 318 10.60 2.39 25.17
CA PRO A 318 9.86 2.36 26.44
C PRO A 318 8.45 2.95 26.39
N LYS A 319 8.12 3.71 25.34
CA LYS A 319 6.81 4.37 25.16
C LYS A 319 5.91 3.65 24.17
N ARG A 320 6.37 2.53 23.58
CA ARG A 320 5.56 1.72 22.67
C ARG A 320 4.54 0.91 23.46
N GLN A 321 3.31 0.95 23.02
CA GLN A 321 2.21 0.19 23.60
C GLN A 321 2.14 -1.23 23.02
N TYR A 322 2.29 -1.36 21.73
CA TYR A 322 2.07 -2.61 20.99
C TYR A 322 3.35 -3.19 20.37
N GLY A 323 4.31 -2.37 19.97
CA GLY A 323 5.55 -2.85 19.36
C GLY A 323 6.14 -1.91 18.32
N TYR A 324 7.17 -2.38 17.61
CA TYR A 324 7.89 -1.55 16.64
C TYR A 324 7.17 -1.45 15.29
N PHE A 325 6.79 -2.60 14.71
CA PHE A 325 6.14 -2.69 13.41
C PHE A 325 4.98 -3.67 13.49
N VAL A 326 3.88 -3.18 14.05
CA VAL A 326 2.73 -3.99 14.44
C VAL A 326 1.80 -4.22 13.26
N LEU A 327 1.48 -5.48 12.99
CA LEU A 327 0.72 -5.94 11.82
C LEU A 327 -0.76 -6.09 12.20
N PRO A 328 -1.70 -5.41 11.52
CA PRO A 328 -3.13 -5.65 11.74
C PRO A 328 -3.55 -7.07 11.31
N LEU A 329 -4.50 -7.65 12.03
CA LEU A 329 -5.04 -8.98 11.77
C LEU A 329 -6.48 -8.88 11.27
N LEU A 330 -6.70 -9.28 10.03
CA LEU A 330 -8.04 -9.40 9.43
C LEU A 330 -8.59 -10.81 9.68
N HIS A 331 -9.84 -10.90 10.15
CA HIS A 331 -10.58 -12.16 10.21
C HIS A 331 -12.04 -11.94 9.81
N LYS A 332 -12.46 -12.59 8.71
CA LYS A 332 -13.86 -12.63 8.25
C LYS A 332 -14.57 -11.27 8.28
N GLY A 333 -13.93 -10.26 7.69
CA GLY A 333 -14.54 -8.94 7.53
C GLY A 333 -14.26 -7.95 8.67
N GLN A 334 -13.50 -8.33 9.70
CA GLN A 334 -13.17 -7.47 10.83
C GLN A 334 -11.66 -7.40 11.06
N LEU A 335 -11.17 -6.26 11.50
CA LEU A 335 -9.84 -6.11 12.07
C LEU A 335 -9.91 -6.51 13.54
N VAL A 336 -9.51 -7.75 13.83
CA VAL A 336 -9.76 -8.39 15.13
C VAL A 336 -8.62 -8.23 16.13
N GLY A 337 -7.48 -7.69 15.69
CA GLY A 337 -6.32 -7.57 16.55
C GLY A 337 -5.10 -7.09 15.79
N ARG A 338 -3.97 -7.17 16.47
CA ARG A 338 -2.66 -6.74 15.98
C ARG A 338 -1.55 -7.63 16.50
N MET A 339 -0.49 -7.79 15.71
CA MET A 339 0.63 -8.69 16.00
C MET A 339 1.95 -7.95 15.86
N ASP A 340 2.77 -7.92 16.89
CA ASP A 340 4.19 -7.57 16.79
C ASP A 340 4.99 -8.84 16.52
N ALA A 341 5.72 -8.85 15.40
CA ALA A 341 6.44 -10.04 14.96
C ALA A 341 7.78 -9.67 14.30
N LYS A 342 8.70 -10.64 14.32
CA LYS A 342 10.03 -10.51 13.72
C LYS A 342 10.42 -11.77 12.99
N MET A 343 10.93 -11.62 11.78
CA MET A 343 11.51 -12.73 11.02
C MET A 343 13.01 -12.85 11.30
N HIS A 344 13.43 -13.90 11.95
CA HIS A 344 14.83 -14.24 12.18
C HIS A 344 15.36 -15.06 10.99
N ARG A 345 15.79 -14.36 9.93
CA ARG A 345 16.18 -14.97 8.65
C ARG A 345 17.32 -15.96 8.74
N LYS A 346 18.24 -15.78 9.70
CA LYS A 346 19.39 -16.70 9.91
C LYS A 346 18.97 -18.05 10.48
N THR A 347 17.98 -18.07 11.38
CA THR A 347 17.47 -19.29 12.01
C THR A 347 16.25 -19.85 11.29
N GLY A 348 15.62 -19.07 10.39
CA GLY A 348 14.37 -19.45 9.75
C GLY A 348 13.18 -19.46 10.69
N THR A 349 13.15 -18.57 11.68
CA THR A 349 12.08 -18.53 12.70
C THR A 349 11.28 -17.25 12.60
N LEU A 350 9.96 -17.36 12.51
CA LEU A 350 9.04 -16.25 12.71
C LEU A 350 8.69 -16.16 14.20
N GLU A 351 9.18 -15.13 14.87
CA GLU A 351 8.83 -14.84 16.27
C GLU A 351 7.59 -13.94 16.29
N VAL A 352 6.49 -14.43 16.86
CA VAL A 352 5.35 -13.63 17.28
C VAL A 352 5.65 -13.10 18.67
N ILE A 353 6.20 -11.89 18.77
CA ILE A 353 6.62 -11.26 20.04
C ILE A 353 5.41 -11.03 20.93
N ALA A 354 4.34 -10.47 20.33
CA ALA A 354 3.08 -10.26 21.04
C ALA A 354 1.90 -10.22 20.03
N LEU A 355 0.75 -10.73 20.47
CA LEU A 355 -0.52 -10.61 19.78
C LEU A 355 -1.53 -10.01 20.74
N TYR A 356 -2.29 -9.05 20.24
CA TYR A 356 -3.33 -8.36 20.98
C TYR A 356 -4.64 -8.48 20.21
N LEU A 357 -5.73 -8.83 20.88
CA LEU A 357 -7.06 -8.73 20.31
C LEU A 357 -7.67 -7.36 20.61
N GLU A 358 -8.50 -6.88 19.72
CA GLU A 358 -9.25 -5.64 19.93
C GLU A 358 -10.33 -5.87 21.01
N GLU A 359 -10.77 -4.78 21.64
CA GLU A 359 -11.80 -4.82 22.67
C GLU A 359 -13.08 -5.48 22.13
N GLY A 360 -13.71 -6.31 22.94
CA GLY A 360 -14.92 -7.06 22.57
C GLY A 360 -14.71 -8.28 21.67
N VAL A 361 -13.51 -8.52 21.13
CA VAL A 361 -13.22 -9.70 20.32
C VAL A 361 -13.05 -10.92 21.23
N ARG A 362 -13.96 -11.91 21.06
CA ARG A 362 -13.92 -13.16 21.81
C ARG A 362 -13.11 -14.22 21.08
N VAL A 363 -12.30 -14.97 21.82
CA VAL A 363 -11.60 -16.15 21.29
C VAL A 363 -12.65 -17.24 21.00
N THR A 364 -12.78 -17.58 19.73
CA THR A 364 -13.65 -18.66 19.25
C THR A 364 -12.82 -19.64 18.43
N VAL A 365 -13.29 -20.87 18.27
CA VAL A 365 -12.65 -21.89 17.41
C VAL A 365 -12.44 -21.37 15.99
N SER A 366 -13.40 -20.58 15.45
CA SER A 366 -13.26 -19.96 14.14
C SER A 366 -12.15 -18.95 14.07
N LEU A 367 -12.03 -18.07 15.08
CA LEU A 367 -10.98 -17.07 15.17
C LEU A 367 -9.60 -17.73 15.29
N GLU A 368 -9.46 -18.68 16.22
CA GLU A 368 -8.20 -19.41 16.42
C GLU A 368 -7.75 -20.10 15.14
N LYS A 369 -8.62 -20.91 14.49
CA LYS A 369 -8.31 -21.57 13.22
C LYS A 369 -7.95 -20.57 12.13
N GLY A 370 -8.68 -19.46 12.03
CA GLY A 370 -8.43 -18.43 11.01
C GLY A 370 -7.08 -17.73 11.20
N LEU A 371 -6.75 -17.33 12.41
CA LEU A 371 -5.46 -16.67 12.72
C LEU A 371 -4.29 -17.66 12.64
N THR A 372 -4.46 -18.89 13.11
CA THR A 372 -3.45 -19.96 12.95
C THR A 372 -3.11 -20.14 11.48
N ALA A 373 -4.11 -20.32 10.62
CA ALA A 373 -3.90 -20.50 9.19
C ALA A 373 -3.21 -19.27 8.55
N ALA A 374 -3.67 -18.06 8.89
CA ALA A 374 -3.10 -16.82 8.35
C ALA A 374 -1.63 -16.62 8.75
N ILE A 375 -1.29 -16.88 10.02
CA ILE A 375 0.08 -16.74 10.53
C ILE A 375 0.98 -17.86 9.95
N SER A 376 0.48 -19.11 9.85
CA SER A 376 1.23 -20.20 9.23
C SER A 376 1.54 -19.95 7.75
N GLU A 377 0.56 -19.46 6.99
CA GLU A 377 0.75 -19.08 5.59
C GLU A 377 1.75 -17.93 5.45
N PHE A 378 1.65 -16.93 6.34
CA PHE A 378 2.59 -15.82 6.39
C PHE A 378 4.02 -16.27 6.73
N ALA A 379 4.19 -17.14 7.73
CA ALA A 379 5.48 -17.71 8.11
C ALA A 379 6.09 -18.49 6.94
N ARG A 380 5.32 -19.37 6.30
CA ARG A 380 5.76 -20.15 5.15
C ARG A 380 6.18 -19.27 3.97
N TRP A 381 5.39 -18.23 3.66
CA TRP A 381 5.74 -17.27 2.62
C TRP A 381 7.04 -16.51 2.91
N GLN A 382 7.35 -16.26 4.21
CA GLN A 382 8.62 -15.67 4.67
C GLN A 382 9.81 -16.67 4.61
N GLY A 383 9.57 -17.95 4.30
CA GLY A 383 10.56 -19.01 4.39
C GLY A 383 10.89 -19.41 5.83
N ALA A 384 9.99 -19.16 6.77
CA ALA A 384 10.16 -19.63 8.14
C ALA A 384 9.90 -21.14 8.21
N ARG A 385 10.78 -21.86 8.93
CA ARG A 385 10.64 -23.27 9.30
C ARG A 385 9.82 -23.44 10.56
N ASP A 386 9.96 -22.48 11.48
CA ASP A 386 9.34 -22.51 12.80
C ASP A 386 8.63 -21.20 13.11
N VAL A 387 7.60 -21.27 13.96
CA VAL A 387 6.93 -20.11 14.55
C VAL A 387 7.03 -20.22 16.06
N THR A 388 7.55 -19.18 16.71
CA THR A 388 7.58 -19.08 18.16
C THR A 388 6.55 -18.06 18.64
N LEU A 389 5.89 -18.38 19.75
CA LEU A 389 4.86 -17.55 20.36
C LEU A 389 5.37 -16.94 21.67
N GLY A 390 5.40 -15.61 21.72
CA GLY A 390 5.64 -14.85 22.93
C GLY A 390 4.33 -14.62 23.72
N ARG A 391 3.95 -13.34 23.89
CA ARG A 391 2.74 -12.97 24.62
C ARG A 391 1.52 -13.06 23.70
N VAL A 392 0.61 -13.98 23.97
CA VAL A 392 -0.64 -14.18 23.25
C VAL A 392 -1.83 -14.21 24.23
N PRO A 393 -3.05 -13.81 23.79
CA PRO A 393 -4.25 -13.88 24.63
C PRO A 393 -4.53 -15.30 25.12
N ASN A 394 -5.06 -15.41 26.35
CA ASN A 394 -5.45 -16.68 26.91
C ASN A 394 -6.48 -17.40 26.01
N GLY A 395 -6.31 -18.71 25.83
CA GLY A 395 -7.19 -19.53 25.00
C GLY A 395 -6.93 -19.45 23.49
N LEU A 396 -6.01 -18.59 23.03
CA LEU A 396 -5.60 -18.54 21.63
C LEU A 396 -4.36 -19.43 21.41
N PHE A 397 -4.36 -20.20 20.34
CA PHE A 397 -3.27 -21.13 19.94
C PHE A 397 -2.99 -22.24 20.96
N THR A 398 -4.00 -22.67 21.69
CA THR A 398 -3.85 -23.74 22.70
C THR A 398 -3.41 -25.07 22.11
N SER A 399 -3.80 -25.35 20.86
CA SER A 399 -3.39 -26.54 20.11
C SER A 399 -1.98 -26.47 19.51
N CYS A 400 -1.35 -25.28 19.50
CA CYS A 400 -0.06 -25.05 18.83
C CYS A 400 1.12 -24.85 19.80
N ARG A 401 0.90 -24.94 21.12
CA ARG A 401 1.92 -24.66 22.14
C ARG A 401 3.10 -25.65 22.18
N SER A 402 2.97 -26.82 21.56
CA SER A 402 4.01 -27.88 21.53
C SER A 402 4.99 -27.81 20.34
N GLY A 403 4.89 -26.81 19.52
CA GLY A 403 5.69 -26.62 18.33
C GLY A 403 4.79 -26.37 17.13
N TRP A 404 4.91 -25.18 16.56
CA TRP A 404 4.18 -24.79 15.35
C TRP A 404 5.10 -25.09 14.16
N GLU A 405 5.17 -26.35 13.76
CA GLU A 405 5.90 -26.74 12.55
C GLU A 405 5.14 -26.23 11.33
N THR A 406 5.83 -25.51 10.48
CA THR A 406 5.32 -25.23 9.14
C THR A 406 5.67 -26.46 8.30
N ASP A 407 4.67 -27.25 7.88
CA ASP A 407 4.90 -28.29 6.87
C ASP A 407 5.66 -27.66 5.69
N THR A 408 6.96 -27.96 5.62
CA THR A 408 7.81 -27.57 4.49
C THR A 408 7.49 -28.55 3.36
N PRO A 409 7.20 -28.08 2.11
CA PRO A 409 6.95 -28.95 0.99
C PRO A 409 8.18 -29.76 0.59
#